data_b140975e99856edd4461171650e3a327
#
_entry.id   b140975e99856edd4461171650e3a327
#
_cell.length_a   1.000
_cell.length_b   1.000
_cell.length_c   1.000
_cell.angle_alpha   90.00
_cell.angle_beta   90.00
_cell.angle_gamma   90.00
#
_symmetry.space_group_name_H-M   'P 1'
#
loop_
_entity.id
_entity.type
_entity.pdbx_description
1 polymer ?
#
loop_
_entity_poly.entity_id
_entity_poly.type
_entity_poly.pdbx_seq_one_letter_code
_entity_poly.pdbx_strand_id
1 'polypeptide(L)'
;KQISQKRQLRKIFVDKLEQEYDFSKFKLIGNFQKKNLMMAIKACEVLGLNKKKISKCFGRLKSVKGRLELVKEYPDQTKVFIDFAHTPEAIKTAINSLKTHYNRDVTIVFGCGGERDKKKRSIMGKIAKKNASKIYITDDNPRKENAKKIRSEIIKSLKNSNYFEIGDRNKAIAKAIKQS
;
A
#
# COMPACT_ATOMS: atom_id res chain seq x y z
N LYS A 1 11.82 13.75 -20.95
CA LYS A 1 11.92 14.25 -22.34
C LYS A 1 13.31 13.99 -22.94
N GLN A 2 14.42 14.37 -22.30
CA GLN A 2 15.78 14.23 -22.85
C GLN A 2 16.20 12.78 -23.15
N ILE A 3 15.85 11.80 -22.26
CA ILE A 3 16.21 10.38 -22.47
C ILE A 3 15.49 9.80 -23.69
N SER A 4 14.22 10.17 -23.91
CA SER A 4 13.44 9.63 -25.03
C SER A 4 13.88 10.18 -26.40
N GLN A 5 14.41 11.40 -26.43
CA GLN A 5 14.93 12.00 -27.68
C GLN A 5 16.26 11.35 -28.09
N LYS A 6 17.19 11.10 -27.14
CA LYS A 6 18.49 10.48 -27.43
C LYS A 6 18.42 9.01 -27.88
N ARG A 7 17.35 8.27 -27.50
CA ARG A 7 17.23 6.82 -27.76
C ARG A 7 16.06 6.45 -28.66
N GLN A 8 15.36 7.39 -29.29
CA GLN A 8 14.16 7.15 -30.09
C GLN A 8 13.10 6.26 -29.40
N LEU A 9 12.98 6.39 -28.07
CA LEU A 9 12.05 5.59 -27.29
C LEU A 9 10.60 5.96 -27.58
N ARG A 10 9.79 4.98 -27.93
CA ARG A 10 8.35 5.15 -28.12
C ARG A 10 7.67 5.35 -26.77
N LYS A 11 6.92 6.44 -26.59
CA LYS A 11 6.06 6.67 -25.43
C LYS A 11 4.71 6.01 -25.65
N ILE A 12 4.23 5.33 -24.63
CA ILE A 12 2.93 4.66 -24.62
C ILE A 12 2.11 5.23 -23.48
N PHE A 13 0.92 5.73 -23.79
CA PHE A 13 -0.04 6.25 -22.81
C PHE A 13 -1.06 5.16 -22.48
N VAL A 14 -1.43 5.04 -21.21
CA VAL A 14 -2.34 3.98 -20.72
C VAL A 14 -3.74 4.48 -20.38
N ASP A 15 -3.95 5.79 -20.39
CA ASP A 15 -5.17 6.42 -19.87
C ASP A 15 -6.46 6.02 -20.61
N LYS A 16 -6.37 5.64 -21.89
CA LYS A 16 -7.50 5.21 -22.70
C LYS A 16 -7.88 3.73 -22.52
N LEU A 17 -7.08 2.94 -21.83
CA LEU A 17 -7.34 1.49 -21.67
C LEU A 17 -8.60 1.17 -20.88
N GLU A 18 -9.06 2.08 -20.03
CA GLU A 18 -10.32 1.91 -19.31
C GLU A 18 -11.54 1.82 -20.23
N GLN A 19 -11.45 2.41 -21.41
CA GLN A 19 -12.51 2.35 -22.44
C GLN A 19 -12.37 1.12 -23.35
N GLU A 20 -11.18 0.53 -23.41
CA GLU A 20 -10.85 -0.56 -24.34
C GLU A 20 -11.01 -1.96 -23.72
N TYR A 21 -11.01 -2.06 -22.37
CA TYR A 21 -11.04 -3.32 -21.64
C TYR A 21 -12.12 -3.32 -20.56
N ASP A 22 -12.82 -4.43 -20.43
CA ASP A 22 -13.72 -4.69 -19.30
C ASP A 22 -12.93 -5.17 -18.09
N PHE A 23 -12.90 -4.35 -17.04
CA PHE A 23 -12.23 -4.63 -15.76
C PHE A 23 -13.15 -5.26 -14.71
N SER A 24 -14.38 -5.64 -15.03
CA SER A 24 -15.36 -6.19 -14.08
C SER A 24 -14.84 -7.43 -13.34
N LYS A 25 -14.01 -8.24 -14.01
CA LYS A 25 -13.39 -9.44 -13.43
C LYS A 25 -12.10 -9.18 -12.66
N PHE A 26 -11.60 -7.94 -12.63
CA PHE A 26 -10.39 -7.58 -11.91
C PHE A 26 -10.69 -7.33 -10.44
N LYS A 27 -10.14 -8.18 -9.56
CA LYS A 27 -10.49 -8.22 -8.13
C LYS A 27 -9.44 -7.61 -7.18
N LEU A 28 -8.31 -7.12 -7.70
CA LEU A 28 -7.27 -6.55 -6.85
C LEU A 28 -7.68 -5.16 -6.35
N ILE A 29 -7.39 -4.89 -5.08
CA ILE A 29 -7.83 -3.69 -4.38
C ILE A 29 -6.92 -2.51 -4.69
N GLY A 30 -7.54 -1.36 -4.97
CA GLY A 30 -6.87 -0.06 -5.14
C GLY A 30 -6.62 0.33 -6.59
N ASN A 31 -6.85 1.60 -6.88
CA ASN A 31 -6.65 2.17 -8.22
C ASN A 31 -5.22 2.03 -8.74
N PHE A 32 -4.23 1.97 -7.85
CA PHE A 32 -2.85 1.74 -8.26
C PHE A 32 -2.63 0.33 -8.85
N GLN A 33 -3.37 -0.69 -8.37
CA GLN A 33 -3.33 -2.04 -8.95
C GLN A 33 -3.93 -2.04 -10.36
N LYS A 34 -5.03 -1.29 -10.58
CA LYS A 34 -5.62 -1.12 -11.91
C LYS A 34 -4.63 -0.41 -12.86
N LYS A 35 -3.94 0.63 -12.40
CA LYS A 35 -2.89 1.31 -13.19
C LYS A 35 -1.74 0.36 -13.54
N ASN A 36 -1.29 -0.46 -12.58
CA ASN A 36 -0.27 -1.48 -12.85
C ASN A 36 -0.74 -2.50 -13.90
N LEU A 37 -2.00 -2.94 -13.82
CA LEU A 37 -2.58 -3.82 -14.83
C LEU A 37 -2.61 -3.15 -16.21
N MET A 38 -3.01 -1.88 -16.30
CA MET A 38 -3.04 -1.16 -17.57
C MET A 38 -1.64 -1.05 -18.21
N MET A 39 -0.60 -0.84 -17.41
CA MET A 39 0.79 -0.87 -17.91
C MET A 39 1.17 -2.26 -18.41
N ALA A 40 0.81 -3.32 -17.69
CA ALA A 40 1.06 -4.71 -18.10
C ALA A 40 0.29 -5.06 -19.39
N ILE A 41 -0.96 -4.62 -19.53
CA ILE A 41 -1.75 -4.81 -20.74
C ILE A 41 -1.03 -4.20 -21.93
N LYS A 42 -0.56 -2.95 -21.82
CA LYS A 42 0.16 -2.28 -22.91
C LYS A 42 1.46 -3.01 -23.27
N ALA A 43 2.19 -3.50 -22.30
CA ALA A 43 3.37 -4.33 -22.58
C ALA A 43 3.01 -5.60 -23.36
N CYS A 44 1.93 -6.29 -22.96
CA CYS A 44 1.42 -7.47 -23.66
C CYS A 44 0.98 -7.16 -25.10
N GLU A 45 0.29 -6.03 -25.33
CA GLU A 45 -0.12 -5.60 -26.68
C GLU A 45 1.09 -5.30 -27.57
N VAL A 46 2.12 -4.64 -27.03
CA VAL A 46 3.37 -4.37 -27.77
C VAL A 46 4.08 -5.67 -28.16
N LEU A 47 3.95 -6.71 -27.34
CA LEU A 47 4.47 -8.05 -27.62
C LEU A 47 3.55 -8.88 -28.54
N GLY A 48 2.49 -8.30 -29.09
CA GLY A 48 1.59 -8.93 -30.05
C GLY A 48 0.53 -9.86 -29.44
N LEU A 49 0.31 -9.82 -28.10
CA LEU A 49 -0.75 -10.62 -27.51
C LEU A 49 -2.13 -10.08 -27.85
N ASN A 50 -3.06 -10.99 -28.12
CA ASN A 50 -4.44 -10.68 -28.48
C ASN A 50 -5.23 -10.19 -27.26
N LYS A 51 -6.07 -9.14 -27.44
CA LYS A 51 -6.92 -8.56 -26.40
C LYS A 51 -7.79 -9.58 -25.67
N LYS A 52 -8.40 -10.54 -26.37
CA LYS A 52 -9.23 -11.60 -25.76
C LYS A 52 -8.41 -12.52 -24.83
N LYS A 53 -7.16 -12.84 -25.19
CA LYS A 53 -6.27 -13.64 -24.35
C LYS A 53 -5.87 -12.86 -23.07
N ILE A 54 -5.56 -11.57 -23.21
CA ILE A 54 -5.22 -10.69 -22.09
C ILE A 54 -6.40 -10.60 -21.11
N SER A 55 -7.61 -10.27 -21.58
CA SER A 55 -8.80 -10.11 -20.75
C SER A 55 -9.18 -11.36 -19.97
N LYS A 56 -8.99 -12.56 -20.56
CA LYS A 56 -9.24 -13.85 -19.88
C LYS A 56 -8.39 -14.05 -18.62
N CYS A 57 -7.29 -13.32 -18.46
CA CYS A 57 -6.40 -13.44 -17.30
C CYS A 57 -6.89 -12.62 -16.09
N PHE A 58 -7.72 -11.59 -16.27
CA PHE A 58 -8.05 -10.62 -15.22
C PHE A 58 -8.63 -11.26 -13.96
N GLY A 59 -9.56 -12.19 -14.09
CA GLY A 59 -10.18 -12.87 -12.95
C GLY A 59 -9.26 -13.88 -12.22
N ARG A 60 -8.11 -14.22 -12.82
CA ARG A 60 -7.13 -15.14 -12.23
C ARG A 60 -5.96 -14.44 -11.55
N LEU A 61 -5.89 -13.10 -11.69
CA LEU A 61 -4.81 -12.33 -11.06
C LEU A 61 -4.99 -12.35 -9.55
N LYS A 62 -3.89 -12.63 -8.86
CA LYS A 62 -3.82 -12.61 -7.39
C LYS A 62 -2.94 -11.43 -6.96
N SER A 63 -3.13 -10.94 -5.74
CA SER A 63 -2.24 -9.94 -5.16
C SER A 63 -0.82 -10.49 -5.06
N VAL A 64 0.14 -9.64 -5.39
CA VAL A 64 1.56 -9.94 -5.14
C VAL A 64 1.78 -9.89 -3.62
N LYS A 65 2.61 -10.79 -3.10
CA LYS A 65 2.96 -10.81 -1.65
C LYS A 65 3.37 -9.41 -1.18
N GLY A 66 2.76 -8.97 -0.08
CA GLY A 66 3.01 -7.66 0.49
C GLY A 66 2.51 -6.46 -0.35
N ARG A 67 1.54 -6.63 -1.23
CA ARG A 67 0.89 -5.55 -2.00
C ARG A 67 -0.62 -5.57 -1.79
N LEU A 68 -1.09 -4.97 -0.70
CA LEU A 68 -2.47 -5.11 -0.18
C LEU A 68 -2.91 -6.58 -0.20
N GLU A 69 -2.02 -7.45 0.28
CA GLU A 69 -2.26 -8.89 0.36
C GLU A 69 -3.19 -9.19 1.53
N LEU A 70 -4.36 -9.74 1.26
CA LEU A 70 -5.25 -10.27 2.31
C LEU A 70 -4.63 -11.56 2.86
N VAL A 71 -4.18 -11.53 4.11
CA VAL A 71 -3.52 -12.68 4.75
C VAL A 71 -4.44 -13.42 5.72
N LYS A 72 -5.45 -12.75 6.26
CA LYS A 72 -6.41 -13.35 7.18
C LYS A 72 -7.74 -12.63 7.15
N GLU A 73 -8.81 -13.38 7.22
CA GLU A 73 -10.17 -12.92 7.48
C GLU A 73 -10.70 -13.67 8.71
N TYR A 74 -11.29 -12.93 9.64
CA TYR A 74 -11.85 -13.45 10.88
C TYR A 74 -13.37 -13.56 10.79
N PRO A 75 -14.02 -14.39 11.65
CA PRO A 75 -15.48 -14.56 11.65
C PRO A 75 -16.27 -13.26 11.86
N ASP A 76 -15.73 -12.31 12.62
CA ASP A 76 -16.27 -10.98 12.85
C ASP A 76 -16.07 -10.02 11.65
N GLN A 77 -15.63 -10.55 10.51
CA GLN A 77 -15.31 -9.84 9.28
C GLN A 77 -14.08 -8.90 9.38
N THR A 78 -13.30 -8.98 10.46
CA THR A 78 -12.00 -8.30 10.53
C THR A 78 -11.06 -8.89 9.48
N LYS A 79 -10.46 -8.03 8.65
CA LYS A 79 -9.56 -8.42 7.57
C LYS A 79 -8.16 -7.88 7.82
N VAL A 80 -7.17 -8.72 7.71
CA VAL A 80 -5.75 -8.35 7.89
C VAL A 80 -5.04 -8.33 6.55
N PHE A 81 -4.45 -7.19 6.25
CA PHE A 81 -3.69 -6.97 5.01
C PHE A 81 -2.23 -6.71 5.31
N ILE A 82 -1.36 -7.18 4.41
CA ILE A 82 0.07 -6.82 4.41
C ILE A 82 0.35 -5.94 3.20
N ASP A 83 1.04 -4.83 3.44
CA ASP A 83 1.54 -3.95 2.38
C ASP A 83 2.98 -3.52 2.64
N PHE A 84 3.75 -3.38 1.58
CA PHE A 84 5.16 -2.95 1.61
C PHE A 84 5.33 -1.42 1.68
N ALA A 85 4.26 -0.70 1.97
CA ALA A 85 4.26 0.75 2.06
C ALA A 85 5.31 1.25 3.06
N HIS A 86 6.31 1.96 2.56
CA HIS A 86 7.42 2.50 3.34
C HIS A 86 7.68 3.99 3.04
N THR A 87 6.76 4.62 2.35
CA THR A 87 6.76 6.07 2.06
C THR A 87 5.43 6.69 2.49
N PRO A 88 5.42 8.01 2.76
CA PRO A 88 4.20 8.72 3.12
C PRO A 88 3.05 8.48 2.13
N GLU A 89 3.29 8.62 0.84
CA GLU A 89 2.26 8.45 -0.19
C GLU A 89 1.77 7.00 -0.32
N ALA A 90 2.68 6.02 -0.14
CA ALA A 90 2.30 4.61 -0.17
C ALA A 90 1.36 4.24 1.00
N ILE A 91 1.64 4.72 2.23
CA ILE A 91 0.75 4.52 3.39
C ILE A 91 -0.62 5.15 3.13
N LYS A 92 -0.66 6.38 2.65
CA LYS A 92 -1.91 7.06 2.30
C LYS A 92 -2.72 6.27 1.29
N THR A 93 -2.06 5.83 0.23
CA THR A 93 -2.68 5.04 -0.84
C THR A 93 -3.23 3.71 -0.33
N ALA A 94 -2.47 2.99 0.49
CA ALA A 94 -2.89 1.72 1.07
C ALA A 94 -4.14 1.90 1.96
N ILE A 95 -4.10 2.84 2.92
CA ILE A 95 -5.23 3.11 3.81
C ILE A 95 -6.47 3.51 3.01
N ASN A 96 -6.35 4.47 2.09
CA ASN A 96 -7.49 4.96 1.32
C ASN A 96 -8.06 3.89 0.39
N SER A 97 -7.22 3.03 -0.20
CA SER A 97 -7.69 1.92 -1.03
C SER A 97 -8.56 0.94 -0.25
N LEU A 98 -8.17 0.61 0.99
CA LEU A 98 -8.95 -0.26 1.86
C LEU A 98 -10.25 0.42 2.32
N LYS A 99 -10.17 1.68 2.77
CA LYS A 99 -11.36 2.46 3.18
C LYS A 99 -12.39 2.55 2.06
N THR A 100 -11.97 2.90 0.86
CA THR A 100 -12.88 3.03 -0.30
C THR A 100 -13.46 1.67 -0.71
N HIS A 101 -12.66 0.60 -0.69
CA HIS A 101 -13.10 -0.72 -1.13
C HIS A 101 -14.09 -1.38 -0.18
N TYR A 102 -13.85 -1.27 1.13
CA TYR A 102 -14.66 -1.93 2.16
C TYR A 102 -15.68 -1.00 2.84
N ASN A 103 -15.60 0.30 2.59
CA ASN A 103 -16.38 1.34 3.29
C ASN A 103 -16.29 1.18 4.82
N ARG A 104 -15.10 0.91 5.33
CA ARG A 104 -14.82 0.67 6.76
C ARG A 104 -13.58 1.44 7.21
N ASP A 105 -13.51 1.68 8.50
CA ASP A 105 -12.33 2.25 9.12
C ASP A 105 -11.13 1.30 9.06
N VAL A 106 -9.94 1.90 9.04
CA VAL A 106 -8.68 1.17 8.94
C VAL A 106 -7.85 1.40 10.18
N THR A 107 -7.44 0.31 10.83
CA THR A 107 -6.38 0.27 11.83
C THR A 107 -5.05 0.05 11.13
N ILE A 108 -4.02 0.84 11.45
CA ILE A 108 -2.67 0.66 10.88
C ILE A 108 -1.64 0.28 11.94
N VAL A 109 -0.79 -0.70 11.62
CA VAL A 109 0.40 -1.08 12.39
C VAL A 109 1.62 -0.81 11.53
N PHE A 110 2.49 0.11 11.93
CA PHE A 110 3.69 0.40 11.14
C PHE A 110 4.85 0.91 11.98
N GLY A 111 6.03 0.84 11.41
CA GLY A 111 7.26 1.43 11.91
C GLY A 111 8.07 2.02 10.77
N CYS A 112 9.25 2.56 11.10
CA CYS A 112 10.20 3.05 10.11
C CYS A 112 11.56 2.39 10.32
N GLY A 113 12.24 2.07 9.22
CA GLY A 113 13.61 1.58 9.28
C GLY A 113 14.62 2.66 9.68
N GLY A 114 15.67 2.22 10.36
CA GLY A 114 16.84 3.06 10.65
C GLY A 114 17.72 3.31 9.41
N GLU A 115 18.65 4.26 9.51
CA GLU A 115 19.58 4.66 8.44
C GLU A 115 18.88 4.97 7.11
N ARG A 116 17.69 5.58 7.20
CA ARG A 116 16.86 6.02 6.08
C ARG A 116 16.44 7.47 6.30
N ASP A 117 15.75 8.06 5.32
CA ASP A 117 15.25 9.43 5.41
C ASP A 117 14.42 9.64 6.69
N LYS A 118 15.00 10.40 7.66
CA LYS A 118 14.36 10.70 8.95
C LYS A 118 13.18 11.64 8.80
N LYS A 119 13.20 12.54 7.80
CA LYS A 119 12.12 13.52 7.58
C LYS A 119 10.79 12.84 7.27
N LYS A 120 10.80 11.70 6.61
CA LYS A 120 9.58 10.96 6.30
C LYS A 120 8.85 10.40 7.54
N ARG A 121 9.54 10.19 8.68
CA ARG A 121 8.97 9.56 9.90
C ARG A 121 7.78 10.36 10.43
N SER A 122 7.96 11.66 10.65
CA SER A 122 6.87 12.53 11.11
C SER A 122 5.78 12.73 10.06
N ILE A 123 6.14 12.73 8.76
CA ILE A 123 5.17 12.83 7.67
C ILE A 123 4.28 11.58 7.61
N MET A 124 4.87 10.39 7.76
CA MET A 124 4.11 9.13 7.82
C MET A 124 3.16 9.10 9.02
N GLY A 125 3.59 9.59 10.18
CA GLY A 125 2.73 9.76 11.34
C GLY A 125 1.56 10.71 11.08
N LYS A 126 1.80 11.88 10.47
CA LYS A 126 0.73 12.83 10.09
C LYS A 126 -0.29 12.20 9.13
N ILE A 127 0.18 11.42 8.17
CA ILE A 127 -0.70 10.73 7.21
C ILE A 127 -1.51 9.64 7.90
N ALA A 128 -0.91 8.83 8.77
CA ALA A 128 -1.62 7.85 9.56
C ALA A 128 -2.71 8.51 10.43
N LYS A 129 -2.38 9.61 11.13
CA LYS A 129 -3.32 10.39 11.92
C LYS A 129 -4.54 10.87 11.11
N LYS A 130 -4.32 11.31 9.88
CA LYS A 130 -5.38 11.85 9.02
C LYS A 130 -6.30 10.77 8.45
N ASN A 131 -5.77 9.57 8.21
CA ASN A 131 -6.44 8.58 7.38
C ASN A 131 -6.84 7.29 8.12
N ALA A 132 -6.23 6.95 9.25
CA ALA A 132 -6.54 5.77 10.03
C ALA A 132 -7.33 6.11 11.30
N SER A 133 -8.18 5.20 11.76
CA SER A 133 -8.97 5.34 13.00
C SER A 133 -8.17 4.96 14.24
N LYS A 134 -7.31 3.95 14.14
CA LYS A 134 -6.37 3.51 15.18
C LYS A 134 -4.98 3.33 14.61
N ILE A 135 -3.96 3.67 15.40
CA ILE A 135 -2.56 3.67 14.95
C ILE A 135 -1.71 2.92 15.96
N TYR A 136 -0.99 1.91 15.50
CA TYR A 136 0.00 1.19 16.31
C TYR A 136 1.39 1.46 15.75
N ILE A 137 2.22 2.11 16.57
CA ILE A 137 3.63 2.40 16.24
C ILE A 137 4.50 1.31 16.84
N THR A 138 5.26 0.63 16.00
CA THR A 138 6.10 -0.50 16.39
C THR A 138 7.50 -0.41 15.78
N ASP A 139 8.40 -1.30 16.20
CA ASP A 139 9.71 -1.41 15.58
C ASP A 139 9.60 -1.99 14.16
N ASP A 140 10.46 -1.51 13.30
CA ASP A 140 10.81 -2.13 12.04
C ASP A 140 12.31 -2.49 12.13
N ASN A 141 13.05 -2.51 11.06
CA ASN A 141 14.49 -2.74 11.10
C ASN A 141 15.24 -1.46 11.56
N PRO A 142 15.66 -1.35 12.82
CA PRO A 142 16.30 -0.14 13.33
C PRO A 142 17.76 0.03 12.85
N ARG A 143 18.37 -1.01 12.30
CA ARG A 143 19.79 -1.05 11.96
C ARG A 143 20.66 -0.59 13.15
N LYS A 144 21.50 0.43 12.96
CA LYS A 144 22.36 1.02 14.03
C LYS A 144 21.67 2.13 14.83
N GLU A 145 20.42 2.50 14.48
CA GLU A 145 19.68 3.52 15.22
C GLU A 145 18.92 2.93 16.40
N ASN A 146 18.72 3.74 17.44
CA ASN A 146 17.88 3.35 18.58
C ASN A 146 16.41 3.26 18.15
N ALA A 147 15.80 2.08 18.27
CA ALA A 147 14.43 1.83 17.86
C ALA A 147 13.41 2.74 18.57
N LYS A 148 13.59 3.01 19.87
CA LYS A 148 12.72 3.92 20.65
C LYS A 148 12.79 5.35 20.09
N LYS A 149 13.98 5.81 19.66
CA LYS A 149 14.15 7.12 19.03
C LYS A 149 13.39 7.19 17.70
N ILE A 150 13.45 6.15 16.88
CA ILE A 150 12.71 6.08 15.62
C ILE A 150 11.19 6.20 15.88
N ARG A 151 10.65 5.43 16.85
CA ARG A 151 9.23 5.51 17.21
C ARG A 151 8.86 6.90 17.71
N SER A 152 9.67 7.50 18.59
CA SER A 152 9.39 8.85 19.10
C SER A 152 9.31 9.92 18.01
N GLU A 153 10.12 9.79 16.94
CA GLU A 153 10.07 10.72 15.79
C GLU A 153 8.77 10.59 14.98
N ILE A 154 8.18 9.40 14.92
CA ILE A 154 6.86 9.20 14.32
C ILE A 154 5.77 9.80 15.23
N ILE A 155 5.83 9.48 16.53
CA ILE A 155 4.83 9.84 17.56
C ILE A 155 4.72 11.35 17.75
N LYS A 156 5.78 12.12 17.55
CA LYS A 156 5.74 13.59 17.62
C LYS A 156 4.61 14.22 16.82
N SER A 157 4.18 13.57 15.74
CA SER A 157 3.11 14.04 14.88
C SER A 157 1.73 13.51 15.25
N LEU A 158 1.62 12.62 16.25
CA LEU A 158 0.38 11.93 16.63
C LEU A 158 -0.34 12.54 17.83
N LYS A 159 0.09 13.72 18.33
CA LYS A 159 -0.61 14.39 19.43
C LYS A 159 -2.12 14.49 19.16
N ASN A 160 -2.93 14.18 20.18
CA ASN A 160 -4.40 14.18 20.07
C ASN A 160 -4.96 13.21 19.01
N SER A 161 -4.35 12.06 18.85
CA SER A 161 -4.87 10.95 18.02
C SER A 161 -4.93 9.64 18.82
N ASN A 162 -5.72 8.70 18.34
CA ASN A 162 -5.83 7.37 18.94
C ASN A 162 -4.66 6.49 18.49
N TYR A 163 -3.56 6.50 19.26
CA TYR A 163 -2.38 5.70 18.94
C TYR A 163 -1.87 4.90 20.16
N PHE A 164 -1.17 3.82 19.85
CA PHE A 164 -0.47 2.96 20.80
C PHE A 164 0.99 2.80 20.38
N GLU A 165 1.93 2.91 21.32
CA GLU A 165 3.34 2.60 21.09
C GLU A 165 3.65 1.23 21.68
N ILE A 166 4.03 0.28 20.82
CA ILE A 166 4.40 -1.08 21.22
C ILE A 166 5.61 -1.50 20.38
N GLY A 167 6.80 -1.52 20.97
CA GLY A 167 8.05 -1.82 20.25
C GLY A 167 8.03 -3.20 19.60
N ASP A 168 7.60 -4.22 20.34
CA ASP A 168 7.46 -5.58 19.83
C ASP A 168 6.36 -5.64 18.75
N ARG A 169 6.77 -5.95 17.51
CA ARG A 169 5.89 -5.96 16.35
C ARG A 169 4.81 -7.02 16.43
N ASN A 170 5.14 -8.20 16.97
CA ASN A 170 4.15 -9.28 17.10
C ASN A 170 3.07 -8.91 18.12
N LYS A 171 3.46 -8.32 19.26
CA LYS A 171 2.52 -7.81 20.26
C LYS A 171 1.67 -6.67 19.71
N ALA A 172 2.26 -5.77 18.93
CA ALA A 172 1.53 -4.67 18.30
C ALA A 172 0.46 -5.19 17.33
N ILE A 173 0.81 -6.15 16.47
CA ILE A 173 -0.12 -6.79 15.52
C ILE A 173 -1.23 -7.53 16.26
N ALA A 174 -0.89 -8.37 17.23
CA ALA A 174 -1.87 -9.13 18.01
C ALA A 174 -2.86 -8.21 18.72
N LYS A 175 -2.38 -7.12 19.33
CA LYS A 175 -3.25 -6.13 20.00
C LYS A 175 -4.12 -5.38 19.01
N ALA A 176 -3.57 -5.00 17.85
CA ALA A 176 -4.32 -4.33 16.80
C ALA A 176 -5.49 -5.20 16.31
N ILE A 177 -5.23 -6.48 16.03
CA ILE A 177 -6.27 -7.44 15.59
C ILE A 177 -7.36 -7.60 16.65
N LYS A 178 -6.98 -7.75 17.92
CA LYS A 178 -7.94 -7.93 19.04
C LYS A 178 -8.84 -6.71 19.26
N GLN A 179 -8.42 -5.53 18.84
CA GLN A 179 -9.12 -4.25 19.06
C GLN A 179 -9.71 -3.63 17.77
N SER A 180 -9.69 -4.37 16.67
CA SER A 180 -10.25 -3.92 15.36
C SER A 180 -11.73 -4.22 15.26
#